data_982b251f0bbabd29c1fa9751e814433a
#
_entry.id   982b251f0bbabd29c1fa9751e814433a
#
_cell.length_a   1.000
_cell.length_b   1.000
_cell.length_c   1.000
_cell.angle_alpha   90.00
_cell.angle_beta   90.00
_cell.angle_gamma   90.00
#
_symmetry.space_group_name_H-M   'P 1'
#
loop_
_entity.id
_entity.type
_entity.pdbx_description
1 polymer ?
#
loop_
_entity_poly.entity_id
_entity_poly.type
_entity_poly.pdbx_seq_one_letter_code
_entity_poly.pdbx_strand_id
1 'polypeptide(L)'
;MTRSYRLDDGRQTLVLAAHADRLPVVTYWGPTLPDADVPADLHAAAIIDVTGGMLDENPDLSICPEATRSFPGQPGLIVRDTDGTPLLPKFCFASEDYSDGLSLSYDDAENGLTLTVTFKTDAGTRISTCQTTLDATRPV
;
A
#
# COMPACT_ATOMS: atom_id res chain seq x y z
N MET A 1 -1.94 -1.83 -15.26
CA MET A 1 -2.43 -0.44 -15.04
C MET A 1 -1.94 0.01 -13.67
N THR A 2 -1.37 1.21 -13.55
CA THR A 2 -0.92 1.77 -12.26
C THR A 2 -1.98 2.74 -11.74
N ARG A 3 -2.35 2.61 -10.46
CA ARG A 3 -3.18 3.59 -9.75
C ARG A 3 -2.25 4.51 -8.97
N SER A 4 -2.59 5.79 -8.90
CA SER A 4 -1.83 6.75 -8.12
C SER A 4 -2.78 7.61 -7.30
N TYR A 5 -2.40 7.87 -6.06
CA TYR A 5 -3.17 8.64 -5.10
C TYR A 5 -2.32 9.76 -4.57
N ARG A 6 -2.88 10.96 -4.50
CA ARG A 6 -2.21 12.14 -3.97
C ARG A 6 -3.06 12.75 -2.85
N LEU A 7 -2.45 12.95 -1.69
CA LEU A 7 -3.07 13.60 -0.53
C LEU A 7 -2.22 14.82 -0.15
N ASP A 8 -2.86 15.98 -0.10
CA ASP A 8 -2.24 17.25 0.27
C ASP A 8 -2.93 17.87 1.48
N ASP A 9 -2.16 18.45 2.40
CA ASP A 9 -2.67 19.24 3.53
C ASP A 9 -2.29 20.73 3.46
N GLY A 10 -1.75 21.17 2.31
CA GLY A 10 -1.26 22.51 2.05
C GLY A 10 0.18 22.76 2.48
N ARG A 11 0.86 21.81 3.14
CA ARG A 11 2.28 21.88 3.52
C ARG A 11 3.08 20.65 3.17
N GLN A 12 2.42 19.51 3.10
CA GLN A 12 3.02 18.26 2.70
C GLN A 12 2.14 17.54 1.69
N THR A 13 2.79 16.76 0.86
CA THR A 13 2.17 15.87 -0.09
C THR A 13 2.60 14.44 0.21
N LEU A 14 1.63 13.53 0.27
CA LEU A 14 1.83 12.10 0.24
C LEU A 14 1.36 11.58 -1.11
N VAL A 15 2.23 10.87 -1.83
CA VAL A 15 1.89 10.19 -3.08
C VAL A 15 2.09 8.70 -2.92
N LEU A 16 1.02 7.97 -3.24
CA LEU A 16 1.01 6.51 -3.26
C LEU A 16 0.85 6.04 -4.71
N ALA A 17 1.49 4.95 -5.06
CA ALA A 17 1.28 4.28 -6.33
C ALA A 17 1.10 2.77 -6.12
N ALA A 18 0.16 2.18 -6.85
CA ALA A 18 -0.11 0.75 -6.82
C ALA A 18 -0.06 0.18 -8.23
N HIS A 19 0.77 -0.83 -8.44
CA HIS A 19 0.83 -1.54 -9.71
C HIS A 19 -0.17 -2.70 -9.73
N ALA A 20 -0.98 -2.76 -10.79
CA ALA A 20 -2.02 -3.78 -10.97
C ALA A 20 -2.96 -3.88 -9.75
N ASP A 21 -3.00 -5.05 -9.10
CA ASP A 21 -3.82 -5.37 -7.94
C ASP A 21 -3.07 -5.28 -6.61
N ARG A 22 -1.78 -4.87 -6.65
CA ARG A 22 -0.90 -4.86 -5.47
C ARG A 22 -1.23 -3.74 -4.50
N LEU A 23 -0.81 -3.92 -3.25
CA LEU A 23 -0.79 -2.87 -2.24
C LEU A 23 0.12 -1.70 -2.67
N PRO A 24 -0.23 -0.45 -2.31
CA PRO A 24 0.52 0.70 -2.78
C PRO A 24 1.87 0.83 -2.10
N VAL A 25 2.79 1.48 -2.79
CA VAL A 25 4.06 1.96 -2.28
C VAL A 25 3.99 3.46 -2.05
N VAL A 26 4.75 3.99 -1.10
CA VAL A 26 4.95 5.44 -0.95
C VAL A 26 6.00 5.87 -1.95
N THR A 27 5.60 6.64 -2.96
CA THR A 27 6.51 7.19 -3.97
C THR A 27 7.05 8.55 -3.59
N TYR A 28 6.30 9.30 -2.80
CA TYR A 28 6.74 10.59 -2.26
C TYR A 28 6.04 10.88 -0.94
N TRP A 29 6.79 11.43 0.00
CA TRP A 29 6.27 12.05 1.22
C TRP A 29 7.21 13.19 1.63
N GLY A 30 6.73 14.41 1.56
CA GLY A 30 7.55 15.58 1.83
C GLY A 30 6.79 16.90 1.67
N PRO A 31 7.49 18.03 1.49
CA PRO A 31 6.88 19.33 1.25
C PRO A 31 5.89 19.30 0.08
N THR A 32 4.90 20.19 0.11
CA THR A 32 3.88 20.26 -0.93
C THR A 32 4.49 20.32 -2.32
N LEU A 33 4.08 19.40 -3.18
CA LEU A 33 4.47 19.37 -4.58
C LEU A 33 3.63 20.35 -5.40
N PRO A 34 4.21 20.96 -6.44
CA PRO A 34 3.46 21.71 -7.43
C PRO A 34 2.31 20.90 -8.04
N ASP A 35 1.23 21.56 -8.44
CA ASP A 35 0.10 20.88 -9.09
C ASP A 35 0.45 20.29 -10.45
N ALA A 36 1.53 20.78 -11.07
CA ALA A 36 2.05 20.28 -12.33
C ALA A 36 2.75 18.91 -12.20
N ASP A 37 3.16 18.52 -10.98
CA ASP A 37 3.83 17.24 -10.76
C ASP A 37 2.82 16.10 -10.80
N VAL A 38 2.98 15.24 -11.80
CA VAL A 38 2.07 14.12 -12.05
C VAL A 38 2.49 12.92 -11.21
N PRO A 39 1.60 12.32 -10.40
CA PRO A 39 1.93 11.17 -9.56
C PRO A 39 2.51 9.97 -10.33
N ALA A 40 2.09 9.78 -11.58
CA ALA A 40 2.62 8.71 -12.43
C ALA A 40 4.10 8.90 -12.78
N ASP A 41 4.55 10.15 -12.96
CA ASP A 41 5.95 10.46 -13.26
C ASP A 41 6.83 10.23 -12.03
N LEU A 42 6.32 10.55 -10.83
CA LEU A 42 6.99 10.24 -9.56
C LEU A 42 7.15 8.74 -9.36
N HIS A 43 6.11 7.97 -9.69
CA HIS A 43 6.20 6.51 -9.65
C HIS A 43 7.24 5.98 -10.64
N ALA A 44 7.23 6.46 -11.88
CA ALA A 44 8.22 6.07 -12.88
C ALA A 44 9.65 6.40 -12.46
N ALA A 45 9.86 7.57 -11.83
CA ALA A 45 11.16 7.98 -11.31
C ALA A 45 11.63 7.16 -10.10
N ALA A 46 10.71 6.55 -9.35
CA ALA A 46 11.01 5.72 -8.20
C ALA A 46 11.36 4.26 -8.56
N ILE A 47 11.14 3.84 -9.79
CA ILE A 47 11.50 2.49 -10.25
C ILE A 47 13.02 2.36 -10.27
N ILE A 48 13.51 1.39 -9.51
CA ILE A 48 14.94 1.06 -9.47
C ILE A 48 15.20 0.02 -10.56
N ASP A 49 16.06 0.37 -11.49
CA ASP A 49 16.53 -0.57 -12.53
C ASP A 49 17.49 -1.59 -11.92
N VAL A 50 17.20 -2.86 -12.09
CA VAL A 50 18.02 -3.95 -11.54
C VAL A 50 19.10 -4.30 -12.56
N THR A 51 20.33 -3.85 -12.30
CA THR A 51 21.48 -4.19 -13.12
C THR A 51 22.09 -5.50 -12.66
N GLY A 52 21.74 -6.57 -13.34
CA GLY A 52 22.44 -7.85 -13.37
C GLY A 52 22.86 -8.49 -12.06
N GLY A 53 22.43 -9.70 -11.80
CA GLY A 53 23.15 -10.56 -10.92
C GLY A 53 22.35 -11.39 -9.93
N MET A 54 21.36 -10.93 -9.20
CA MET A 54 20.72 -11.79 -8.20
C MET A 54 19.19 -11.75 -8.15
N LEU A 55 18.57 -10.72 -8.65
CA LEU A 55 17.12 -10.57 -8.69
C LEU A 55 16.71 -10.13 -10.09
N ASP A 56 15.69 -10.75 -10.64
CA ASP A 56 15.10 -10.34 -11.92
C ASP A 56 14.24 -9.07 -11.74
N GLU A 57 13.82 -8.82 -10.52
CA GLU A 57 12.91 -7.73 -10.14
C GLU A 57 13.28 -7.28 -8.72
N ASN A 58 13.23 -5.98 -8.46
CA ASN A 58 13.37 -5.44 -7.11
C ASN A 58 11.99 -5.48 -6.42
N PRO A 59 11.80 -6.26 -5.33
CA PRO A 59 10.49 -6.36 -4.68
C PRO A 59 10.05 -5.04 -4.10
N ASP A 60 8.80 -4.66 -4.34
CA ASP A 60 8.20 -3.43 -3.83
C ASP A 60 8.13 -3.44 -2.30
N LEU A 61 8.60 -2.36 -1.67
CA LEU A 61 8.30 -2.07 -0.27
C LEU A 61 6.93 -1.39 -0.19
N SER A 62 5.87 -2.19 -0.23
CA SER A 62 4.51 -1.68 -0.08
C SER A 62 4.21 -1.25 1.36
N ILE A 63 3.08 -0.57 1.57
CA ILE A 63 2.61 -0.17 2.92
C ILE A 63 2.38 -1.36 3.86
N CYS A 64 2.20 -2.57 3.31
CA CYS A 64 2.13 -3.82 4.05
C CYS A 64 2.81 -4.91 3.20
N PRO A 65 4.15 -5.06 3.28
CA PRO A 65 4.88 -6.00 2.44
C PRO A 65 4.41 -7.44 2.62
N GLU A 66 4.25 -8.16 1.51
CA GLU A 66 3.70 -9.51 1.48
C GLU A 66 4.78 -10.53 1.07
N ALA A 67 4.93 -11.60 1.85
CA ALA A 67 5.83 -12.71 1.48
C ALA A 67 5.42 -13.38 0.16
N THR A 68 4.13 -13.41 -0.14
CA THR A 68 3.56 -13.93 -1.40
C THR A 68 3.88 -13.10 -2.63
N ARG A 69 4.38 -11.87 -2.44
CA ARG A 69 4.83 -10.96 -3.51
C ARG A 69 6.36 -10.86 -3.58
N SER A 70 7.06 -11.90 -3.14
CA SER A 70 8.52 -12.01 -3.17
C SER A 70 9.27 -11.00 -2.30
N PHE A 71 8.62 -10.38 -1.33
CA PHE A 71 9.31 -9.49 -0.39
C PHE A 71 10.26 -10.33 0.50
N PRO A 72 11.58 -10.06 0.50
CA PRO A 72 12.55 -10.93 1.20
C PRO A 72 12.68 -10.63 2.69
N GLY A 73 12.06 -9.54 3.16
CA GLY A 73 12.10 -9.12 4.56
C GLY A 73 10.96 -9.69 5.40
N GLN A 74 10.80 -9.12 6.60
CA GLN A 74 9.66 -9.42 7.44
C GLN A 74 8.38 -8.90 6.78
N PRO A 75 7.31 -9.72 6.62
CA PRO A 75 6.06 -9.24 6.10
C PRO A 75 5.40 -8.22 7.06
N GLY A 76 4.63 -7.31 6.50
CA GLY A 76 3.91 -6.28 7.27
C GLY A 76 2.79 -6.86 8.14
N LEU A 77 2.30 -8.07 7.80
CA LEU A 77 1.25 -8.77 8.52
C LEU A 77 1.59 -10.26 8.63
N ILE A 78 1.45 -10.80 9.82
CA ILE A 78 1.56 -12.24 10.11
C ILE A 78 0.19 -12.72 10.62
N VAL A 79 -0.44 -13.60 9.86
CA VAL A 79 -1.73 -14.19 10.21
C VAL A 79 -1.55 -15.68 10.44
N ARG A 80 -2.25 -16.21 11.43
CA ARG A 80 -2.27 -17.63 11.74
C ARG A 80 -3.71 -18.09 11.85
N ASP A 81 -3.97 -19.33 11.45
CA ASP A 81 -5.23 -20.00 11.75
C ASP A 81 -5.33 -20.33 13.25
N THR A 82 -6.50 -20.70 13.72
CA THR A 82 -6.77 -21.04 15.13
C THR A 82 -5.93 -22.23 15.65
N ASP A 83 -5.44 -23.08 14.77
CA ASP A 83 -4.51 -24.17 15.09
C ASP A 83 -3.04 -23.73 15.13
N GLY A 84 -2.75 -22.45 14.83
CA GLY A 84 -1.43 -21.87 14.78
C GLY A 84 -0.73 -21.99 13.41
N THR A 85 -1.39 -22.58 12.42
CA THR A 85 -0.84 -22.71 11.06
C THR A 85 -0.69 -21.32 10.43
N PRO A 86 0.51 -20.94 9.92
CA PRO A 86 0.72 -19.68 9.24
C PRO A 86 -0.12 -19.61 7.96
N LEU A 87 -0.85 -18.51 7.79
CA LEU A 87 -1.47 -18.15 6.52
C LEU A 87 -0.51 -17.23 5.76
N LEU A 88 -0.53 -17.34 4.44
CA LEU A 88 0.27 -16.53 3.53
C LEU A 88 -0.66 -15.61 2.74
N PRO A 89 -1.06 -14.45 3.27
CA PRO A 89 -2.00 -13.57 2.59
C PRO A 89 -1.46 -13.07 1.25
N LYS A 90 -2.37 -12.97 0.28
CA LYS A 90 -2.15 -12.36 -1.02
C LYS A 90 -3.29 -11.41 -1.30
N PHE A 91 -3.10 -10.16 -0.92
CA PHE A 91 -4.12 -9.13 -1.07
C PHE A 91 -4.21 -8.62 -2.50
N CYS A 92 -5.42 -8.59 -3.03
CA CYS A 92 -5.75 -8.05 -4.35
C CYS A 92 -6.70 -6.87 -4.19
N PHE A 93 -6.48 -5.80 -4.94
CA PHE A 93 -7.30 -4.60 -4.89
C PHE A 93 -8.77 -4.91 -5.13
N ALA A 94 -9.62 -4.44 -4.23
CA ALA A 94 -11.06 -4.60 -4.30
C ALA A 94 -11.77 -3.27 -4.58
N SER A 95 -11.50 -2.24 -3.78
CA SER A 95 -12.19 -0.95 -3.93
C SER A 95 -11.42 0.21 -3.31
N GLU A 96 -11.83 1.42 -3.67
CA GLU A 96 -11.38 2.68 -3.07
C GLU A 96 -12.58 3.55 -2.70
N ASP A 97 -12.43 4.32 -1.64
CA ASP A 97 -13.42 5.29 -1.14
C ASP A 97 -12.75 6.55 -0.65
N TYR A 98 -13.37 7.70 -0.94
CA TYR A 98 -12.88 9.04 -0.59
C TYR A 98 -13.82 9.79 0.36
N SER A 99 -14.82 9.13 0.95
CA SER A 99 -15.83 9.78 1.79
C SER A 99 -15.27 10.38 3.08
N ASP A 100 -14.22 9.77 3.64
CA ASP A 100 -13.58 10.19 4.89
C ASP A 100 -12.05 9.97 4.80
N GLY A 101 -11.43 10.70 3.88
CA GLY A 101 -10.04 10.48 3.49
C GLY A 101 -9.94 9.48 2.34
N LEU A 102 -8.79 8.85 2.17
CA LEU A 102 -8.57 7.78 1.19
C LEU A 102 -8.59 6.42 1.88
N SER A 103 -9.59 5.61 1.61
CA SER A 103 -9.66 4.21 2.05
C SER A 103 -9.47 3.28 0.87
N LEU A 104 -8.53 2.34 1.02
CA LEU A 104 -8.21 1.32 0.02
C LEU A 104 -8.50 -0.06 0.62
N SER A 105 -9.35 -0.83 -0.02
CA SER A 105 -9.69 -2.20 0.38
C SER A 105 -9.05 -3.23 -0.55
N TYR A 106 -8.56 -4.29 0.05
CA TYR A 106 -7.89 -5.40 -0.61
C TYR A 106 -8.40 -6.72 -0.04
N ASP A 107 -8.74 -7.64 -0.93
CA ASP A 107 -9.25 -8.96 -0.55
C ASP A 107 -8.23 -10.05 -0.80
N ASP A 108 -8.16 -10.99 0.14
CA ASP A 108 -7.55 -12.30 -0.04
C ASP A 108 -8.66 -13.36 0.03
N ALA A 109 -9.20 -13.71 -1.14
CA ALA A 109 -10.30 -14.64 -1.24
C ALA A 109 -9.94 -16.06 -0.78
N GLU A 110 -8.68 -16.46 -0.88
CA GLU A 110 -8.21 -17.80 -0.48
C GLU A 110 -8.26 -17.97 1.04
N ASN A 111 -7.83 -16.96 1.78
CA ASN A 111 -7.81 -16.98 3.24
C ASN A 111 -9.05 -16.34 3.87
N GLY A 112 -9.92 -15.73 3.07
CA GLY A 112 -11.13 -15.04 3.55
C GLY A 112 -10.80 -13.80 4.37
N LEU A 113 -9.78 -13.04 3.97
CA LEU A 113 -9.31 -11.84 4.64
C LEU A 113 -9.61 -10.59 3.80
N THR A 114 -9.96 -9.51 4.47
CA THR A 114 -10.04 -8.17 3.87
C THR A 114 -9.17 -7.21 4.65
N LEU A 115 -8.22 -6.58 3.95
CA LEU A 115 -7.35 -5.54 4.49
C LEU A 115 -7.83 -4.18 4.01
N THR A 116 -8.19 -3.31 4.94
CA THR A 116 -8.54 -1.91 4.62
C THR A 116 -7.49 -0.98 5.19
N VAL A 117 -6.96 -0.09 4.35
CA VAL A 117 -5.98 0.93 4.76
C VAL A 117 -6.57 2.30 4.48
N THR A 118 -6.69 3.10 5.54
CA THR A 118 -7.28 4.44 5.49
C THR A 118 -6.23 5.49 5.78
N PHE A 119 -6.10 6.45 4.87
CA PHE A 119 -5.23 7.62 4.99
C PHE A 119 -6.07 8.86 5.21
N LYS A 120 -5.75 9.61 6.25
CA LYS A 120 -6.39 10.90 6.54
C LYS A 120 -5.33 11.96 6.78
N THR A 121 -5.56 13.15 6.26
CA THR A 121 -4.75 14.33 6.52
C THR A 121 -5.61 15.38 7.22
N ASP A 122 -5.14 15.86 8.35
CA ASP A 122 -5.79 16.95 9.08
C ASP A 122 -5.03 18.26 8.83
N ALA A 123 -5.62 19.16 8.05
CA ALA A 123 -5.04 20.44 7.71
C ALA A 123 -4.84 21.35 8.94
N GLY A 124 -5.63 21.19 10.01
CA GLY A 124 -5.53 21.96 11.24
C GLY A 124 -4.31 21.58 12.07
N THR A 125 -4.11 20.29 12.30
CA THR A 125 -2.98 19.75 13.07
C THR A 125 -1.77 19.43 12.21
N ARG A 126 -1.97 19.25 10.90
CA ARG A 126 -0.95 18.83 9.92
C ARG A 126 -0.40 17.45 10.20
N ILE A 127 -1.25 16.58 10.69
CA ILE A 127 -0.95 15.19 10.96
C ILE A 127 -1.60 14.35 9.86
N SER A 128 -0.80 13.52 9.22
CA SER A 128 -1.30 12.46 8.36
C SER A 128 -1.34 11.16 9.17
N THR A 129 -2.49 10.51 9.17
CA THR A 129 -2.70 9.22 9.83
C THR A 129 -2.86 8.14 8.79
N CYS A 130 -2.30 6.98 9.09
CA CYS A 130 -2.53 5.74 8.33
C CYS A 130 -3.08 4.71 9.33
N GLN A 131 -4.28 4.24 9.09
CA GLN A 131 -4.93 3.21 9.90
C GLN A 131 -5.17 1.98 9.05
N THR A 132 -4.88 0.81 9.63
CA THR A 132 -5.11 -0.48 8.96
C THR A 132 -6.12 -1.28 9.77
N THR A 133 -7.09 -1.87 9.08
CA THR A 133 -8.07 -2.81 9.64
C THR A 133 -7.98 -4.12 8.89
N LEU A 134 -7.98 -5.22 9.60
CA LEU A 134 -8.05 -6.57 9.05
C LEU A 134 -9.36 -7.21 9.48
N ASP A 135 -10.17 -7.59 8.51
CA ASP A 135 -11.38 -8.37 8.70
C ASP A 135 -11.18 -9.79 8.20
N ALA A 136 -11.73 -10.76 8.90
CA ALA A 136 -11.66 -12.17 8.55
C ALA A 136 -13.05 -12.77 8.54
N THR A 137 -13.37 -13.58 7.54
CA THR A 137 -14.67 -14.30 7.45
C THR A 137 -14.71 -15.53 8.35
N ARG A 138 -13.58 -15.94 8.91
CA ARG A 138 -13.43 -17.04 9.87
C ARG A 138 -12.45 -16.63 10.96
N PRO A 139 -12.45 -17.30 12.13
CA PRO A 139 -11.46 -17.03 13.18
C PRO A 139 -10.03 -17.29 12.69
N VAL A 140 -9.15 -16.35 12.99
CA VAL A 140 -7.72 -16.39 12.68
C VAL A 140 -6.91 -15.98 13.90
#